data_0f17de32ae41970db41efa2d033634b5
#
_entry.id   0f17de32ae41970db41efa2d033634b5
#
_cell.length_a   1.000
_cell.length_b   1.000
_cell.length_c   1.000
_cell.angle_alpha   90.00
_cell.angle_beta   90.00
_cell.angle_gamma   90.00
#
_symmetry.space_group_name_H-M   'P 1'
#
loop_
_entity.id
_entity.type
_entity.pdbx_description
1 polymer ?
#
loop_
_entity_poly.entity_id
_entity_poly.type
_entity_poly.pdbx_seq_one_letter_code
_entity_poly.pdbx_strand_id
1 'polypeptide(L)'
;MKAYISPSTQENNKTALGNTEENIMHKVADELVPLLKNAGLEVFKGEKSDTLSQMVRQSNLLNVACHVAIHSNAHDGKTRGCEVYHYKGSKNGKKLANNIYKYMEPLTPTKDRGVKENTSFYELKETHAPAVLIEVDFHDNYEGAEWIDENIFPIAEAIAKGICDYCGVSYKNDPYKAAIMEIKKIVANL
;
A
#
# COMPACT_ATOMS: atom_id res chain seq x y z
N MET A 1 1.89 10.28 -16.20
CA MET A 1 1.36 10.79 -14.91
C MET A 1 2.35 10.46 -13.80
N LYS A 2 2.39 11.28 -12.73
CA LYS A 2 3.27 11.06 -11.58
C LYS A 2 2.49 10.43 -10.42
N ALA A 3 3.07 9.47 -9.72
CA ALA A 3 2.57 8.92 -8.47
C ALA A 3 3.61 9.04 -7.37
N TYR A 4 3.18 9.31 -6.13
CA TYR A 4 4.05 9.29 -4.95
C TYR A 4 3.65 8.13 -4.06
N ILE A 5 4.62 7.29 -3.71
CA ILE A 5 4.47 6.16 -2.81
C ILE A 5 5.15 6.50 -1.48
N SER A 6 4.37 6.49 -0.41
CA SER A 6 4.79 6.87 0.95
C SER A 6 4.72 5.64 1.85
N PRO A 7 5.79 4.85 1.97
CA PRO A 7 5.82 3.76 2.93
C PRO A 7 5.91 4.31 4.35
N SER A 8 5.38 3.56 5.32
CA SER A 8 5.39 3.92 6.74
C SER A 8 6.77 4.32 7.24
N THR A 9 6.82 5.34 8.09
CA THR A 9 8.02 5.82 8.81
C THR A 9 8.08 5.33 10.25
N GLN A 10 7.30 4.32 10.62
CA GLN A 10 7.15 3.85 12.00
C GLN A 10 8.22 2.79 12.32
N GLU A 11 9.46 3.23 12.50
CA GLU A 11 10.65 2.40 12.80
C GLU A 11 10.56 1.64 14.13
N ASN A 12 9.80 2.17 15.11
CA ASN A 12 9.66 1.59 16.45
C ASN A 12 8.41 0.72 16.58
N ASN A 13 7.54 0.68 15.58
CA ASN A 13 6.31 -0.11 15.59
C ASN A 13 6.62 -1.55 15.18
N LYS A 14 6.76 -2.42 16.18
CA LYS A 14 7.19 -3.82 15.97
C LYS A 14 6.02 -4.71 15.58
N THR A 15 6.27 -5.54 14.58
CA THR A 15 5.35 -6.62 14.22
C THR A 15 5.46 -7.81 15.18
N ALA A 16 4.45 -8.66 15.22
CA ALA A 16 4.46 -9.89 16.00
C ALA A 16 5.61 -10.87 15.64
N LEU A 17 6.21 -10.71 14.46
CA LEU A 17 7.38 -11.46 14.01
C LEU A 17 8.73 -10.78 14.33
N GLY A 18 8.72 -9.64 15.05
CA GLY A 18 9.93 -8.94 15.49
C GLY A 18 10.56 -8.01 14.45
N ASN A 19 9.94 -7.83 13.29
CA ASN A 19 10.32 -6.82 12.30
C ASN A 19 9.70 -5.45 12.69
N THR A 20 9.83 -4.43 11.85
CA THR A 20 9.14 -3.14 12.03
C THR A 20 8.18 -2.87 10.87
N GLU A 21 7.13 -2.09 11.16
CA GLU A 21 6.18 -1.64 10.13
C GLU A 21 6.90 -0.95 8.99
N GLU A 22 7.79 0.01 9.29
CA GLU A 22 8.61 0.69 8.30
C GLU A 22 9.32 -0.29 7.36
N ASN A 23 10.05 -1.27 7.91
CA ASN A 23 10.82 -2.22 7.12
C ASN A 23 9.95 -3.02 6.15
N ILE A 24 8.77 -3.48 6.61
CA ILE A 24 7.88 -4.30 5.79
C ILE A 24 7.18 -3.44 4.74
N MET A 25 6.72 -2.24 5.08
CA MET A 25 6.06 -1.36 4.11
C MET A 25 7.02 -0.83 3.06
N HIS A 26 8.30 -0.64 3.38
CA HIS A 26 9.33 -0.37 2.39
C HIS A 26 9.54 -1.54 1.42
N LYS A 27 9.52 -2.81 1.88
CA LYS A 27 9.58 -3.97 0.98
C LYS A 27 8.38 -3.98 0.01
N VAL A 28 7.16 -3.68 0.49
CA VAL A 28 5.97 -3.57 -0.37
C VAL A 28 6.16 -2.45 -1.41
N ALA A 29 6.65 -1.28 -0.98
CA ALA A 29 6.90 -0.16 -1.87
C ALA A 29 7.99 -0.47 -2.92
N ASP A 30 9.04 -1.20 -2.55
CA ASP A 30 10.12 -1.62 -3.45
C ASP A 30 9.64 -2.57 -4.55
N GLU A 31 8.65 -3.42 -4.26
CA GLU A 31 7.97 -4.23 -5.28
C GLU A 31 6.97 -3.42 -6.11
N LEU A 32 6.27 -2.46 -5.52
CA LEU A 32 5.25 -1.64 -6.16
C LEU A 32 5.83 -0.68 -7.21
N VAL A 33 6.93 -0.01 -6.90
CA VAL A 33 7.54 1.02 -7.76
C VAL A 33 7.86 0.50 -9.17
N PRO A 34 8.55 -0.65 -9.36
CA PRO A 34 8.83 -1.19 -10.68
C PRO A 34 7.57 -1.57 -11.46
N LEU A 35 6.52 -2.07 -10.79
CA LEU A 35 5.24 -2.40 -11.44
C LEU A 35 4.58 -1.17 -12.05
N LEU A 36 4.54 -0.07 -11.30
CA LEU A 36 3.99 1.20 -11.78
C LEU A 36 4.83 1.84 -12.89
N LYS A 37 6.16 1.78 -12.78
CA LYS A 37 7.07 2.24 -13.85
C LYS A 37 6.87 1.44 -15.13
N ASN A 38 6.70 0.12 -15.04
CA ASN A 38 6.40 -0.75 -16.18
C ASN A 38 5.05 -0.39 -16.85
N ALA A 39 4.07 0.07 -16.07
CA ALA A 39 2.79 0.57 -16.57
C ALA A 39 2.90 1.96 -17.23
N GLY A 40 4.07 2.61 -17.18
CA GLY A 40 4.34 3.92 -17.80
C GLY A 40 4.09 5.13 -16.89
N LEU A 41 4.01 4.92 -15.58
CA LEU A 41 3.95 6.02 -14.62
C LEU A 41 5.36 6.50 -14.23
N GLU A 42 5.50 7.79 -13.99
CA GLU A 42 6.65 8.36 -13.30
C GLU A 42 6.40 8.23 -11.80
N VAL A 43 7.27 7.49 -11.09
CA VAL A 43 7.02 7.11 -9.69
C VAL A 43 8.13 7.63 -8.80
N PHE A 44 7.72 8.31 -7.74
CA PHE A 44 8.56 8.77 -6.64
C PHE A 44 8.21 7.98 -5.38
N LYS A 45 9.20 7.69 -4.56
CA LYS A 45 9.04 6.94 -3.32
C LYS A 45 9.76 7.66 -2.19
N GLY A 46 9.14 7.72 -1.02
CA GLY A 46 9.80 8.19 0.21
C GLY A 46 10.91 7.24 0.65
N GLU A 47 12.01 7.80 1.13
CA GLU A 47 13.14 7.05 1.65
C GLU A 47 13.01 6.87 3.18
N LYS A 48 13.68 5.87 3.75
CA LYS A 48 13.68 5.63 5.22
C LYS A 48 14.22 6.79 6.04
N SER A 49 15.08 7.61 5.43
CA SER A 49 15.61 8.82 6.06
C SER A 49 14.63 9.99 6.06
N ASP A 50 13.53 9.90 5.30
CA ASP A 50 12.53 10.96 5.22
C ASP A 50 11.58 10.89 6.42
N THR A 51 11.25 12.04 6.96
CA THR A 51 10.14 12.17 7.90
C THR A 51 8.81 12.21 7.13
N LEU A 52 7.71 11.89 7.81
CA LEU A 52 6.37 11.96 7.25
C LEU A 52 6.08 13.33 6.60
N SER A 53 6.49 14.43 7.25
CA SER A 53 6.30 15.78 6.72
C SER A 53 7.15 16.05 5.47
N GLN A 54 8.34 15.46 5.36
CA GLN A 54 9.18 15.55 4.17
C GLN A 54 8.54 14.80 2.99
N MET A 55 8.00 13.60 3.21
CA MET A 55 7.29 12.85 2.17
C MET A 55 6.07 13.61 1.63
N VAL A 56 5.24 14.18 2.50
CA VAL A 56 4.10 15.01 2.10
C VAL A 56 4.57 16.24 1.32
N ARG A 57 5.62 16.93 1.79
CA ARG A 57 6.19 18.09 1.09
C ARG A 57 6.73 17.72 -0.30
N GLN A 58 7.45 16.61 -0.42
CA GLN A 58 7.95 16.10 -1.71
C GLN A 58 6.79 15.84 -2.68
N SER A 59 5.76 15.11 -2.22
CA SER A 59 4.55 14.85 -2.98
C SER A 59 3.90 16.14 -3.50
N ASN A 60 3.73 17.14 -2.64
CA ASN A 60 3.13 18.42 -2.99
C ASN A 60 3.97 19.21 -4.00
N LEU A 61 5.31 19.22 -3.86
CA LEU A 61 6.22 19.89 -4.80
C LEU A 61 6.25 19.23 -6.17
N LEU A 62 6.12 17.90 -6.22
CA LEU A 62 6.10 17.13 -7.47
C LEU A 62 4.80 17.25 -8.24
N ASN A 63 3.74 17.78 -7.62
CA ASN A 63 2.40 17.90 -8.18
C ASN A 63 1.92 16.57 -8.80
N VAL A 64 1.90 15.53 -7.99
CA VAL A 64 1.56 14.17 -8.43
C VAL A 64 0.06 13.99 -8.69
N ALA A 65 -0.30 13.00 -9.49
CA ALA A 65 -1.70 12.65 -9.76
C ALA A 65 -2.35 11.92 -8.58
N CYS A 66 -1.54 11.19 -7.78
CA CYS A 66 -1.98 10.53 -6.56
C CYS A 66 -0.83 10.35 -5.56
N HIS A 67 -1.20 10.33 -4.27
CA HIS A 67 -0.32 10.01 -3.15
C HIS A 67 -0.87 8.77 -2.44
N VAL A 68 -0.03 7.75 -2.26
CA VAL A 68 -0.43 6.47 -1.68
C VAL A 68 0.47 6.14 -0.50
N ALA A 69 -0.07 6.29 0.70
CA ALA A 69 0.56 5.87 1.94
C ALA A 69 0.31 4.37 2.17
N ILE A 70 1.35 3.62 2.52
CA ILE A 70 1.28 2.18 2.76
C ILE A 70 1.68 1.92 4.20
N HIS A 71 0.73 1.39 4.97
CA HIS A 71 0.83 1.10 6.39
C HIS A 71 0.34 -0.31 6.71
N SER A 72 0.63 -0.77 7.90
CA SER A 72 -0.03 -1.91 8.53
C SER A 72 -0.49 -1.54 9.94
N ASN A 73 -1.71 -1.92 10.27
CA ASN A 73 -2.41 -1.52 11.48
C ASN A 73 -1.92 -2.29 12.73
N ALA A 74 -2.24 -1.77 13.91
CA ALA A 74 -2.08 -2.45 15.19
C ALA A 74 -3.28 -2.15 16.10
N HIS A 75 -3.70 -3.12 16.93
CA HIS A 75 -4.81 -2.92 17.84
C HIS A 75 -4.69 -3.78 19.11
N ASP A 76 -5.21 -4.99 19.11
CA ASP A 76 -5.36 -5.86 20.29
C ASP A 76 -4.67 -7.23 20.13
N GLY A 77 -3.84 -7.38 19.12
CA GLY A 77 -3.18 -8.64 18.77
C GLY A 77 -4.11 -9.72 18.17
N LYS A 78 -5.41 -9.42 17.97
CA LYS A 78 -6.42 -10.36 17.46
C LYS A 78 -7.15 -9.85 16.23
N THR A 79 -7.22 -8.53 16.08
CA THR A 79 -7.89 -7.88 14.94
C THR A 79 -7.12 -8.15 13.65
N ARG A 80 -7.84 -8.36 12.54
CA ARG A 80 -7.33 -8.62 11.21
C ARG A 80 -8.15 -7.89 10.14
N GLY A 81 -7.57 -7.77 8.96
CA GLY A 81 -8.25 -7.31 7.74
C GLY A 81 -7.74 -5.99 7.19
N CYS A 82 -7.85 -5.84 5.86
CA CYS A 82 -7.43 -4.66 5.13
C CYS A 82 -8.48 -3.53 5.21
N GLU A 83 -8.02 -2.30 5.29
CA GLU A 83 -8.84 -1.10 5.18
C GLU A 83 -8.10 0.00 4.40
N VAL A 84 -8.84 0.82 3.64
CA VAL A 84 -8.25 1.92 2.89
C VAL A 84 -8.95 3.22 3.27
N TYR A 85 -8.16 4.20 3.68
CA TYR A 85 -8.65 5.50 4.10
C TYR A 85 -8.45 6.56 3.02
N HIS A 86 -9.40 7.50 2.94
CA HIS A 86 -9.28 8.74 2.18
C HIS A 86 -9.73 9.94 3.02
N TYR A 87 -9.33 11.14 2.63
CA TYR A 87 -9.79 12.34 3.32
C TYR A 87 -11.28 12.53 3.14
N LYS A 88 -11.98 12.88 4.22
CA LYS A 88 -13.44 13.10 4.22
C LYS A 88 -13.84 14.14 3.16
N GLY A 89 -14.80 13.76 2.32
CA GLY A 89 -15.31 14.63 1.23
C GLY A 89 -14.43 14.67 -0.02
N SER A 90 -13.24 14.04 -0.04
CA SER A 90 -12.39 13.94 -1.22
C SER A 90 -12.96 12.94 -2.23
N LYS A 91 -13.63 13.43 -3.28
CA LYS A 91 -14.20 12.57 -4.33
C LYS A 91 -13.13 11.75 -5.07
N ASN A 92 -11.99 12.38 -5.40
CA ASN A 92 -10.90 11.70 -6.10
C ASN A 92 -10.13 10.77 -5.16
N GLY A 93 -9.92 11.13 -3.89
CA GLY A 93 -9.37 10.23 -2.87
C GLY A 93 -10.25 8.99 -2.67
N LYS A 94 -11.57 9.16 -2.59
CA LYS A 94 -12.52 8.03 -2.53
C LYS A 94 -12.45 7.14 -3.77
N LYS A 95 -12.35 7.73 -4.98
CA LYS A 95 -12.18 6.97 -6.22
C LYS A 95 -10.89 6.14 -6.20
N LEU A 96 -9.78 6.75 -5.80
CA LEU A 96 -8.49 6.06 -5.67
C LEU A 96 -8.57 4.91 -4.65
N ALA A 97 -9.15 5.18 -3.46
CA ALA A 97 -9.34 4.18 -2.41
C ALA A 97 -10.16 2.98 -2.89
N ASN A 98 -11.30 3.22 -3.56
CA ASN A 98 -12.13 2.14 -4.11
C ASN A 98 -11.41 1.32 -5.18
N ASN A 99 -10.62 1.97 -6.05
CA ASN A 99 -9.86 1.27 -7.09
C ASN A 99 -8.79 0.36 -6.49
N ILE A 100 -8.11 0.79 -5.43
CA ILE A 100 -7.11 -0.03 -4.73
C ILE A 100 -7.83 -1.14 -3.95
N TYR A 101 -8.88 -0.80 -3.20
CA TYR A 101 -9.59 -1.75 -2.36
C TYR A 101 -10.20 -2.92 -3.14
N LYS A 102 -10.71 -2.67 -4.35
CA LYS A 102 -11.21 -3.68 -5.30
C LYS A 102 -10.24 -4.86 -5.52
N TYR A 103 -8.93 -4.58 -5.47
CA TYR A 103 -7.89 -5.60 -5.66
C TYR A 103 -7.31 -6.13 -4.34
N MET A 104 -7.40 -5.33 -3.27
CA MET A 104 -6.94 -5.75 -1.93
C MET A 104 -7.94 -6.68 -1.24
N GLU A 105 -9.24 -6.40 -1.36
CA GLU A 105 -10.30 -7.18 -0.72
C GLU A 105 -10.21 -8.69 -1.03
N PRO A 106 -10.17 -9.14 -2.31
CA PRO A 106 -10.12 -10.57 -2.60
C PRO A 106 -8.80 -11.25 -2.22
N LEU A 107 -7.75 -10.46 -1.95
CA LEU A 107 -6.46 -10.98 -1.50
C LEU A 107 -6.46 -11.23 0.02
N THR A 108 -7.20 -10.42 0.78
CA THR A 108 -7.22 -10.46 2.24
C THR A 108 -7.93 -11.73 2.74
N PRO A 109 -7.29 -12.57 3.59
CA PRO A 109 -7.86 -13.85 4.02
C PRO A 109 -8.93 -13.72 5.10
N THR A 110 -9.25 -12.52 5.54
CA THR A 110 -10.11 -12.25 6.69
C THR A 110 -11.24 -11.30 6.34
N LYS A 111 -11.97 -10.85 7.36
CA LYS A 111 -13.12 -9.97 7.21
C LYS A 111 -12.77 -8.70 6.45
N ASP A 112 -13.61 -8.35 5.49
CA ASP A 112 -13.64 -7.06 4.82
C ASP A 112 -13.87 -5.91 5.84
N ARG A 113 -12.96 -4.91 5.82
CA ARG A 113 -13.07 -3.71 6.67
C ARG A 113 -13.37 -2.45 5.86
N GLY A 114 -13.30 -2.51 4.55
CA GLY A 114 -13.82 -1.52 3.63
C GLY A 114 -12.99 -0.27 3.44
N VAL A 115 -13.57 0.63 2.64
CA VAL A 115 -13.06 1.98 2.42
C VAL A 115 -13.68 2.94 3.44
N LYS A 116 -12.85 3.79 4.07
CA LYS A 116 -13.24 4.66 5.18
C LYS A 116 -12.82 6.12 4.96
N GLU A 117 -13.53 7.03 5.59
CA GLU A 117 -13.15 8.43 5.67
C GLU A 117 -12.35 8.72 6.93
N ASN A 118 -11.31 9.56 6.81
CA ASN A 118 -10.54 10.04 7.94
C ASN A 118 -10.17 11.52 7.76
N THR A 119 -10.13 12.28 8.84
CA THR A 119 -9.77 13.72 8.85
C THR A 119 -8.52 14.01 9.65
N SER A 120 -7.97 13.02 10.36
CA SER A 120 -6.86 13.20 11.29
C SER A 120 -5.51 12.71 10.75
N PHE A 121 -5.50 11.76 9.81
CA PHE A 121 -4.26 11.30 9.21
C PHE A 121 -3.56 12.42 8.45
N TYR A 122 -2.33 12.71 8.86
CA TYR A 122 -1.53 13.82 8.35
C TYR A 122 -1.38 13.77 6.82
N GLU A 123 -1.04 12.61 6.26
CA GLU A 123 -0.87 12.44 4.82
C GLU A 123 -2.15 12.69 4.02
N LEU A 124 -3.30 12.29 4.55
CA LEU A 124 -4.58 12.55 3.89
C LEU A 124 -4.97 14.04 3.94
N LYS A 125 -4.63 14.70 5.06
CA LYS A 125 -5.03 16.09 5.32
C LYS A 125 -4.13 17.10 4.62
N GLU A 126 -2.80 16.87 4.64
CA GLU A 126 -1.81 17.88 4.23
C GLU A 126 -1.32 17.67 2.78
N THR A 127 -1.73 16.56 2.14
CA THR A 127 -1.38 16.31 0.73
C THR A 127 -2.35 17.00 -0.22
N HIS A 128 -1.83 17.73 -1.22
CA HIS A 128 -2.65 18.43 -2.22
C HIS A 128 -3.27 17.48 -3.25
N ALA A 129 -2.56 16.41 -3.60
CA ALA A 129 -3.06 15.39 -4.50
C ALA A 129 -4.17 14.53 -3.86
N PRO A 130 -5.01 13.85 -4.65
CA PRO A 130 -5.82 12.77 -4.14
C PRO A 130 -4.96 11.75 -3.39
N ALA A 131 -5.23 11.60 -2.08
CA ALA A 131 -4.42 10.79 -1.18
C ALA A 131 -5.24 9.65 -0.58
N VAL A 132 -4.58 8.51 -0.37
CA VAL A 132 -5.09 7.35 0.38
C VAL A 132 -4.05 6.85 1.37
N LEU A 133 -4.52 6.23 2.45
CA LEU A 133 -3.70 5.47 3.38
C LEU A 133 -4.26 4.05 3.44
N ILE A 134 -3.42 3.09 3.14
CA ILE A 134 -3.75 1.67 3.11
C ILE A 134 -3.22 1.03 4.40
N GLU A 135 -4.10 0.37 5.13
CA GLU A 135 -3.76 -0.54 6.22
C GLU A 135 -3.88 -1.97 5.67
N VAL A 136 -2.76 -2.59 5.32
CA VAL A 136 -2.75 -3.86 4.57
C VAL A 136 -3.30 -5.04 5.37
N ASP A 137 -3.02 -5.08 6.67
CA ASP A 137 -3.56 -5.97 7.72
C ASP A 137 -3.02 -5.49 9.08
N PHE A 138 -3.20 -6.22 10.15
CA PHE A 138 -2.74 -5.91 11.50
C PHE A 138 -1.43 -6.64 11.81
N HIS A 139 -0.34 -5.90 11.94
CA HIS A 139 1.00 -6.45 12.15
C HIS A 139 1.28 -6.87 13.61
N ASP A 140 0.47 -6.44 14.57
CA ASP A 140 0.51 -6.88 15.98
C ASP A 140 -0.15 -8.24 16.20
N ASN A 141 -0.94 -8.72 15.23
CA ASN A 141 -1.45 -10.07 15.15
C ASN A 141 -0.42 -10.98 14.47
N TYR A 142 -0.15 -12.18 15.05
CA TYR A 142 0.87 -13.09 14.51
C TYR A 142 0.55 -13.55 13.08
N GLU A 143 -0.68 -14.06 12.85
CA GLU A 143 -1.13 -14.50 11.51
C GLU A 143 -1.20 -13.32 10.51
N GLY A 144 -1.50 -12.09 11.02
CA GLY A 144 -1.49 -10.88 10.21
C GLY A 144 -0.09 -10.50 9.75
N ALA A 145 0.87 -10.51 10.66
CA ALA A 145 2.27 -10.24 10.35
C ALA A 145 2.85 -11.30 9.39
N GLU A 146 2.56 -12.58 9.60
CA GLU A 146 2.97 -13.69 8.75
C GLU A 146 2.38 -13.54 7.33
N TRP A 147 1.07 -13.30 7.24
CA TRP A 147 0.41 -13.07 5.95
C TRP A 147 0.99 -11.88 5.19
N ILE A 148 1.28 -10.76 5.86
CA ILE A 148 1.90 -9.60 5.21
C ILE A 148 3.27 -9.97 4.66
N ASP A 149 4.14 -10.61 5.46
CA ASP A 149 5.52 -10.96 5.05
C ASP A 149 5.55 -11.97 3.89
N GLU A 150 4.60 -12.91 3.85
CA GLU A 150 4.46 -13.90 2.77
C GLU A 150 3.84 -13.31 1.49
N ASN A 151 3.10 -12.20 1.58
CA ASN A 151 2.33 -11.63 0.48
C ASN A 151 2.84 -10.24 0.01
N ILE A 152 4.12 -9.90 0.24
CA ILE A 152 4.70 -8.60 -0.17
C ILE A 152 4.40 -8.28 -1.64
N PHE A 153 4.71 -9.21 -2.57
CA PHE A 153 4.47 -9.00 -3.99
C PHE A 153 2.97 -9.00 -4.36
N PRO A 154 2.13 -9.94 -3.91
CA PRO A 154 0.68 -9.88 -4.13
C PRO A 154 0.04 -8.57 -3.65
N ILE A 155 0.43 -8.06 -2.49
CA ILE A 155 -0.03 -6.76 -1.95
C ILE A 155 0.40 -5.62 -2.89
N ALA A 156 1.68 -5.56 -3.26
CA ALA A 156 2.21 -4.56 -4.18
C ALA A 156 1.49 -4.60 -5.55
N GLU A 157 1.24 -5.80 -6.08
CA GLU A 157 0.53 -5.99 -7.34
C GLU A 157 -0.92 -5.50 -7.27
N ALA A 158 -1.64 -5.81 -6.20
CA ALA A 158 -3.00 -5.34 -5.96
C ALA A 158 -3.09 -3.81 -5.91
N ILE A 159 -2.17 -3.18 -5.17
CA ILE A 159 -2.05 -1.72 -5.10
C ILE A 159 -1.72 -1.13 -6.49
N ALA A 160 -0.79 -1.74 -7.24
CA ALA A 160 -0.42 -1.30 -8.58
C ALA A 160 -1.61 -1.30 -9.55
N LYS A 161 -2.39 -2.38 -9.56
CA LYS A 161 -3.61 -2.51 -10.38
C LYS A 161 -4.61 -1.40 -10.05
N GLY A 162 -4.83 -1.12 -8.77
CA GLY A 162 -5.73 -0.05 -8.33
C GLY A 162 -5.26 1.35 -8.73
N ILE A 163 -3.96 1.64 -8.62
CA ILE A 163 -3.37 2.91 -9.07
C ILE A 163 -3.47 3.04 -10.59
N CYS A 164 -3.20 1.96 -11.34
CA CYS A 164 -3.33 1.95 -12.80
C CYS A 164 -4.78 2.23 -13.23
N ASP A 165 -5.78 1.58 -12.62
CA ASP A 165 -7.20 1.85 -12.87
C ASP A 165 -7.57 3.31 -12.59
N TYR A 166 -7.06 3.88 -11.49
CA TYR A 166 -7.28 5.27 -11.14
C TYR A 166 -6.68 6.23 -12.17
N CYS A 167 -5.46 5.96 -12.61
CA CYS A 167 -4.73 6.76 -13.58
C CYS A 167 -5.19 6.53 -15.04
N GLY A 168 -6.03 5.53 -15.30
CA GLY A 168 -6.48 5.20 -16.66
C GLY A 168 -5.36 4.63 -17.54
N VAL A 169 -4.39 3.93 -16.93
CA VAL A 169 -3.31 3.22 -17.64
C VAL A 169 -3.47 1.72 -17.48
N SER A 170 -3.07 0.96 -18.51
CA SER A 170 -3.14 -0.50 -18.42
C SER A 170 -2.04 -1.05 -17.54
N TYR A 171 -2.42 -1.84 -16.52
CA TYR A 171 -1.46 -2.64 -15.78
C TYR A 171 -0.82 -3.68 -16.70
N LYS A 172 0.50 -3.81 -16.62
CA LYS A 172 1.27 -4.79 -17.40
C LYS A 172 1.81 -5.87 -16.46
N ASN A 173 1.35 -7.10 -16.64
CA ASN A 173 1.90 -8.23 -15.89
C ASN A 173 3.41 -8.36 -16.17
N ASP A 174 4.16 -8.69 -15.11
CA ASP A 174 5.52 -9.20 -15.25
C ASP A 174 5.43 -10.73 -15.37
N PRO A 175 5.63 -11.31 -16.58
CA PRO A 175 5.46 -12.75 -16.79
C PRO A 175 6.46 -13.58 -16.00
N TYR A 176 7.65 -13.07 -15.72
CA TYR A 176 8.66 -13.78 -14.94
C TYR A 176 8.28 -13.85 -13.46
N LYS A 177 7.80 -12.73 -12.89
CA LYS A 177 7.33 -12.70 -11.49
C LYS A 177 6.08 -13.55 -11.31
N ALA A 178 5.13 -13.51 -12.25
CA ALA A 178 3.95 -14.37 -12.23
C ALA A 178 4.34 -15.86 -12.22
N ALA A 179 5.28 -16.28 -13.07
CA ALA A 179 5.77 -17.65 -13.13
C ALA A 179 6.49 -18.07 -11.83
N ILE A 180 7.31 -17.19 -11.25
CA ILE A 180 8.00 -17.46 -9.97
C ILE A 180 6.99 -17.65 -8.83
N MET A 181 5.94 -16.84 -8.77
CA MET A 181 4.89 -16.98 -7.75
C MET A 181 4.12 -18.29 -7.89
N GLU A 182 3.81 -18.69 -9.12
CA GLU A 182 3.15 -19.97 -9.37
C GLU A 182 4.03 -21.17 -8.95
N ILE A 183 5.34 -21.12 -9.26
CA ILE A 183 6.31 -22.15 -8.83
C ILE A 183 6.39 -22.20 -7.29
N LYS A 184 6.48 -21.06 -6.61
CA LYS A 184 6.50 -21.00 -5.13
C LYS A 184 5.24 -21.65 -4.53
N LYS A 185 4.07 -21.36 -5.10
CA LYS A 185 2.80 -21.95 -4.66
C LYS A 185 2.74 -23.46 -4.85
N ILE A 186 3.28 -23.97 -5.96
CA ILE A 186 3.38 -25.41 -6.21
C ILE A 186 4.30 -26.07 -5.17
N VAL A 187 5.49 -25.48 -4.94
CA VAL A 187 6.48 -26.01 -4.00
C VAL A 187 5.96 -26.01 -2.55
N ALA A 188 5.21 -25.01 -2.15
CA ALA A 188 4.62 -24.90 -0.80
C ALA A 188 3.52 -25.96 -0.55
N ASN A 189 2.96 -26.58 -1.60
CA ASN A 189 1.94 -27.63 -1.51
C ASN A 189 2.50 -29.05 -1.65
N LEU A 190 3.84 -29.23 -1.73
CA LEU A 190 4.55 -30.52 -1.75
C LEU A 190 5.06 -30.87 -0.35
#